data_d58597cdcaecefd3b8e01529ac04fd43
#
_entry.id   d58597cdcaecefd3b8e01529ac04fd43
#
_cell.length_a   1.000
_cell.length_b   1.000
_cell.length_c   1.000
_cell.angle_alpha   90.00
_cell.angle_beta   90.00
_cell.angle_gamma   90.00
#
_symmetry.space_group_name_H-M   'P 1'
#
loop_
_entity.id
_entity.type
_entity.pdbx_description
1 polymer ?
#
loop_
_entity_poly.entity_id
_entity_poly.type
_entity_poly.pdbx_seq_one_letter_code
_entity_poly.pdbx_strand_id
1 'polypeptide(L)'
;MHVPNEDDIISALLRKFDDKEFINQFEMTAGIEHGATIKMLHFINDLERRKAFLELGYSSVYDFCVRRIKYSSSQAGRRIQAARCCRRYPEFFGYLRNREVCIMTLAMIEGIITDDNHDEIVKRVRGASRRDVERLLAEYRTPAALRDRIRFVQVAVPQPRNIDAALLDRSARRATPEEWRDKIPAQENVFVQFLADDEFLKVFEEVRGLVTGGNMMTFADLMKTVLMEYRNRHCPAAKHERRAARKGANGPDSHRWECKNAQGEPSRHVPDGVRDEVFVRDAGRCTFVGWNGVRCQCTRDLQIDHIRPFAAGGTHDASNLRLLCGAHNRLAAERTLGKRVMQPYWRKQ
;
A
#
# COMPACT_ATOMS: atom_id res chain seq x y z
N MET A 1 20.37 -35.30 -22.69
CA MET A 1 19.50 -34.65 -23.71
C MET A 1 18.91 -33.44 -23.09
N HIS A 2 19.21 -32.24 -23.63
CA HIS A 2 18.62 -31.00 -23.18
C HIS A 2 17.17 -30.96 -23.68
N VAL A 3 16.19 -30.97 -22.78
CA VAL A 3 14.78 -30.74 -23.16
C VAL A 3 14.62 -29.26 -23.42
N PRO A 4 14.26 -28.82 -24.65
CA PRO A 4 14.12 -27.43 -24.98
C PRO A 4 13.02 -26.81 -24.07
N ASN A 5 13.30 -25.64 -23.49
CA ASN A 5 12.30 -24.90 -22.74
C ASN A 5 11.29 -24.22 -23.69
N GLU A 6 10.21 -23.66 -23.14
CA GLU A 6 9.17 -23.03 -23.93
C GLU A 6 9.70 -21.84 -24.77
N ASP A 7 10.66 -21.09 -24.25
CA ASP A 7 11.29 -19.95 -24.92
C ASP A 7 12.14 -20.42 -26.13
N ASP A 8 12.83 -21.55 -26.02
CA ASP A 8 13.61 -22.16 -27.14
C ASP A 8 12.67 -22.59 -28.26
N ILE A 9 11.52 -23.16 -27.93
CA ILE A 9 10.49 -23.59 -28.90
C ILE A 9 9.90 -22.37 -29.62
N ILE A 10 9.53 -21.33 -28.89
CA ILE A 10 9.00 -20.07 -29.46
C ILE A 10 10.06 -19.45 -30.38
N SER A 11 11.30 -19.34 -29.95
CA SER A 11 12.39 -18.78 -30.72
C SER A 11 12.66 -19.56 -32.02
N ALA A 12 12.56 -20.88 -31.97
CA ALA A 12 12.71 -21.73 -33.14
C ALA A 12 11.54 -21.62 -34.13
N LEU A 13 10.33 -21.43 -33.63
CA LEU A 13 9.13 -21.18 -34.43
C LEU A 13 9.22 -19.83 -35.14
N LEU A 14 9.60 -18.76 -34.42
CA LEU A 14 9.69 -17.40 -34.96
C LEU A 14 10.71 -17.31 -36.12
N ARG A 15 11.80 -18.08 -36.06
CA ARG A 15 12.80 -18.14 -37.15
C ARG A 15 12.31 -18.77 -38.45
N LYS A 16 11.18 -19.48 -38.43
CA LYS A 16 10.60 -20.14 -39.61
C LYS A 16 9.70 -19.23 -40.43
N PHE A 17 9.24 -18.13 -39.88
CA PHE A 17 8.39 -17.18 -40.58
C PHE A 17 9.20 -16.33 -41.54
N ASP A 18 8.63 -16.05 -42.73
CA ASP A 18 9.11 -14.95 -43.53
C ASP A 18 8.68 -13.62 -42.88
N ASP A 19 9.25 -12.49 -43.34
CA ASP A 19 9.02 -11.17 -42.73
C ASP A 19 7.53 -10.78 -42.76
N LYS A 20 6.79 -11.15 -43.76
CA LYS A 20 5.37 -10.84 -43.91
C LYS A 20 4.53 -11.65 -42.91
N GLU A 21 4.80 -12.93 -42.83
CA GLU A 21 4.14 -13.82 -41.86
C GLU A 21 4.48 -13.44 -40.44
N PHE A 22 5.74 -13.08 -40.14
CA PHE A 22 6.19 -12.59 -38.86
C PHE A 22 5.42 -11.32 -38.44
N ILE A 23 5.31 -10.33 -39.33
CA ILE A 23 4.55 -9.09 -39.05
C ILE A 23 3.09 -9.40 -38.77
N ASN A 24 2.44 -10.26 -39.55
CA ASN A 24 1.06 -10.65 -39.34
C ASN A 24 0.84 -11.33 -37.99
N GLN A 25 1.73 -12.25 -37.59
CA GLN A 25 1.67 -12.93 -36.29
C GLN A 25 1.92 -11.96 -35.13
N PHE A 26 2.83 -11.02 -35.30
CA PHE A 26 3.08 -9.97 -34.31
C PHE A 26 1.86 -9.08 -34.11
N GLU A 27 1.23 -8.58 -35.18
CA GLU A 27 0.02 -7.76 -35.11
C GLU A 27 -1.14 -8.51 -34.48
N MET A 28 -1.34 -9.78 -34.83
CA MET A 28 -2.37 -10.63 -34.23
C MET A 28 -2.13 -10.83 -32.73
N THR A 29 -0.89 -11.12 -32.33
CA THR A 29 -0.52 -11.30 -30.92
C THR A 29 -0.73 -10.00 -30.13
N ALA A 30 -0.33 -8.86 -30.67
CA ALA A 30 -0.56 -7.55 -30.06
C ALA A 30 -2.07 -7.22 -29.94
N GLY A 31 -2.89 -7.69 -30.88
CA GLY A 31 -4.34 -7.60 -30.80
C GLY A 31 -4.93 -8.44 -29.68
N ILE A 32 -4.44 -9.67 -29.50
CA ILE A 32 -4.84 -10.57 -28.42
C ILE A 32 -4.47 -9.98 -27.06
N GLU A 33 -3.23 -9.49 -26.89
CA GLU A 33 -2.78 -8.84 -25.65
C GLU A 33 -3.65 -7.64 -25.29
N HIS A 34 -3.94 -6.79 -26.29
CA HIS A 34 -4.80 -5.62 -26.10
C HIS A 34 -6.21 -6.03 -25.67
N GLY A 35 -6.80 -7.02 -26.33
CA GLY A 35 -8.12 -7.55 -25.97
C GLY A 35 -8.14 -8.17 -24.55
N ALA A 36 -7.10 -8.92 -24.19
CA ALA A 36 -6.93 -9.49 -22.86
C ALA A 36 -6.81 -8.38 -21.78
N THR A 37 -6.12 -7.30 -22.11
CA THR A 37 -5.98 -6.13 -21.25
C THR A 37 -7.34 -5.48 -20.96
N ILE A 38 -8.19 -5.28 -21.97
CA ILE A 38 -9.55 -4.74 -21.80
C ILE A 38 -10.42 -5.68 -20.96
N LYS A 39 -10.37 -6.98 -21.23
CA LYS A 39 -11.08 -8.00 -20.43
C LYS A 39 -10.65 -7.92 -18.96
N MET A 40 -9.38 -7.71 -18.68
CA MET A 40 -8.85 -7.59 -17.33
C MET A 40 -9.47 -6.39 -16.58
N LEU A 41 -9.73 -5.26 -17.24
CA LEU A 41 -10.40 -4.12 -16.61
C LEU A 41 -11.85 -4.46 -16.21
N HIS A 42 -12.57 -5.21 -17.04
CA HIS A 42 -13.91 -5.72 -16.67
C HIS A 42 -13.84 -6.65 -15.46
N PHE A 43 -12.87 -7.58 -15.41
CA PHE A 43 -12.67 -8.45 -14.25
C PHE A 43 -12.33 -7.68 -12.98
N ILE A 44 -11.49 -6.65 -13.06
CA ILE A 44 -11.17 -5.79 -11.91
C ILE A 44 -12.42 -5.09 -11.39
N ASN A 45 -13.27 -4.54 -12.26
CA ASN A 45 -14.52 -3.90 -11.87
C ASN A 45 -15.48 -4.87 -11.19
N ASP A 46 -15.63 -6.08 -11.73
CA ASP A 46 -16.47 -7.12 -11.16
C ASP A 46 -15.92 -7.65 -9.83
N LEU A 47 -14.61 -7.82 -9.74
CA LEU A 47 -13.93 -8.24 -8.52
C LEU A 47 -14.13 -7.19 -7.39
N GLU A 48 -14.05 -5.90 -7.73
CA GLU A 48 -14.32 -4.80 -6.80
C GLU A 48 -15.79 -4.78 -6.35
N ARG A 49 -16.72 -5.00 -7.27
CA ARG A 49 -18.17 -5.08 -7.00
C ARG A 49 -18.54 -6.28 -6.13
N ARG A 50 -18.01 -7.47 -6.46
CA ARG A 50 -18.31 -8.74 -5.76
C ARG A 50 -17.58 -8.84 -4.43
N LYS A 51 -16.46 -8.11 -4.25
CA LYS A 51 -15.58 -8.19 -3.08
C LYS A 51 -15.06 -9.60 -2.79
N ALA A 52 -14.99 -10.47 -3.80
CA ALA A 52 -14.58 -11.87 -3.66
C ALA A 52 -13.14 -12.04 -3.12
N PHE A 53 -12.29 -11.04 -3.29
CA PHE A 53 -10.94 -11.01 -2.72
C PHE A 53 -10.93 -11.03 -1.19
N LEU A 54 -11.99 -10.54 -0.52
CA LEU A 54 -12.09 -10.55 0.95
C LEU A 54 -12.16 -11.98 1.49
N GLU A 55 -12.93 -12.85 0.84
CA GLU A 55 -13.05 -14.26 1.20
C GLU A 55 -11.74 -15.03 1.07
N LEU A 56 -10.82 -14.51 0.26
CA LEU A 56 -9.48 -15.05 0.04
C LEU A 56 -8.42 -14.47 0.99
N GLY A 57 -8.82 -13.63 1.95
CA GLY A 57 -7.89 -13.02 2.91
C GLY A 57 -7.12 -11.80 2.40
N TYR A 58 -7.59 -11.17 1.33
CA TYR A 58 -7.01 -9.91 0.84
C TYR A 58 -7.89 -8.73 1.25
N SER A 59 -7.27 -7.63 1.69
CA SER A 59 -7.98 -6.45 2.20
C SER A 59 -8.52 -5.52 1.11
N SER A 60 -8.02 -5.65 -0.12
CA SER A 60 -8.40 -4.81 -1.26
C SER A 60 -8.12 -5.51 -2.59
N VAL A 61 -8.72 -5.01 -3.67
CA VAL A 61 -8.38 -5.43 -5.04
C VAL A 61 -6.90 -5.20 -5.33
N TYR A 62 -6.33 -4.10 -4.82
CA TYR A 62 -4.92 -3.81 -4.97
C TYR A 62 -4.04 -4.88 -4.28
N ASP A 63 -4.35 -5.22 -3.03
CA ASP A 63 -3.65 -6.27 -2.27
C ASP A 63 -3.73 -7.62 -3.00
N PHE A 64 -4.91 -7.97 -3.54
CA PHE A 64 -5.11 -9.15 -4.36
C PHE A 64 -4.27 -9.14 -5.64
N CYS A 65 -4.30 -8.03 -6.39
CA CYS A 65 -3.53 -7.90 -7.64
C CYS A 65 -2.02 -8.02 -7.41
N VAL A 66 -1.49 -7.41 -6.35
CA VAL A 66 -0.06 -7.44 -6.05
C VAL A 66 0.37 -8.80 -5.49
N ARG A 67 -0.34 -9.33 -4.49
CA ARG A 67 0.11 -10.52 -3.76
C ARG A 67 -0.26 -11.84 -4.43
N ARG A 68 -1.42 -11.91 -5.08
CA ARG A 68 -1.89 -13.13 -5.74
C ARG A 68 -1.61 -13.17 -7.23
N ILE A 69 -1.94 -12.08 -7.95
CA ILE A 69 -1.72 -12.00 -9.41
C ILE A 69 -0.26 -11.67 -9.73
N LYS A 70 0.52 -11.18 -8.74
CA LYS A 70 1.93 -10.80 -8.89
C LYS A 70 2.16 -9.60 -9.81
N TYR A 71 1.18 -8.71 -9.94
CA TYR A 71 1.42 -7.44 -10.59
C TYR A 71 2.36 -6.57 -9.74
N SER A 72 3.21 -5.80 -10.38
CA SER A 72 3.93 -4.73 -9.69
C SER A 72 2.94 -3.70 -9.14
N SER A 73 3.34 -2.97 -8.09
CA SER A 73 2.51 -1.91 -7.48
C SER A 73 1.98 -0.90 -8.50
N SER A 74 2.82 -0.51 -9.47
CA SER A 74 2.45 0.43 -10.53
C SER A 74 1.50 -0.18 -11.57
N GLN A 75 1.65 -1.47 -11.90
CA GLN A 75 0.73 -2.18 -12.80
C GLN A 75 -0.65 -2.34 -12.17
N ALA A 76 -0.72 -2.76 -10.91
CA ALA A 76 -1.97 -2.90 -10.18
C ALA A 76 -2.70 -1.57 -10.06
N GLY A 77 -2.01 -0.52 -9.59
CA GLY A 77 -2.60 0.81 -9.42
C GLY A 77 -3.18 1.37 -10.71
N ARG A 78 -2.42 1.35 -11.82
CA ARG A 78 -2.88 1.85 -13.12
C ARG A 78 -4.09 1.10 -13.66
N ARG A 79 -4.11 -0.23 -13.57
CA ARG A 79 -5.25 -1.02 -14.05
C ARG A 79 -6.52 -0.78 -13.22
N ILE A 80 -6.38 -0.65 -11.91
CA ILE A 80 -7.52 -0.36 -11.03
C ILE A 80 -8.09 1.03 -11.32
N GLN A 81 -7.25 2.05 -11.45
CA GLN A 81 -7.68 3.41 -11.78
C GLN A 81 -8.35 3.46 -13.15
N ALA A 82 -7.76 2.83 -14.18
CA ALA A 82 -8.36 2.75 -15.50
C ALA A 82 -9.70 1.99 -15.48
N ALA A 83 -9.80 0.90 -14.74
CA ALA A 83 -11.04 0.14 -14.58
C ALA A 83 -12.14 0.98 -13.92
N ARG A 84 -11.81 1.79 -12.91
CA ARG A 84 -12.74 2.70 -12.25
C ARG A 84 -13.21 3.81 -13.18
N CYS A 85 -12.29 4.41 -13.95
CA CYS A 85 -12.62 5.38 -14.98
C CYS A 85 -13.61 4.81 -16.00
N CYS A 86 -13.33 3.61 -16.55
CA CYS A 86 -14.24 2.94 -17.48
C CYS A 86 -15.57 2.51 -16.84
N ARG A 87 -15.62 2.25 -15.53
CA ARG A 87 -16.87 1.95 -14.83
C ARG A 87 -17.75 3.18 -14.70
N ARG A 88 -17.13 4.34 -14.43
CA ARG A 88 -17.85 5.61 -14.33
C ARG A 88 -18.31 6.12 -15.68
N TYR A 89 -17.48 5.96 -16.71
CA TYR A 89 -17.70 6.41 -18.09
C TYR A 89 -17.46 5.24 -19.05
N PRO A 90 -18.51 4.41 -19.33
CA PRO A 90 -18.36 3.17 -20.10
C PRO A 90 -17.86 3.33 -21.53
N GLU A 91 -18.05 4.49 -22.14
CA GLU A 91 -17.56 4.82 -23.49
C GLU A 91 -16.05 4.72 -23.62
N PHE A 92 -15.29 4.88 -22.55
CA PHE A 92 -13.83 4.69 -22.57
C PHE A 92 -13.42 3.27 -22.95
N PHE A 93 -14.26 2.27 -22.76
CA PHE A 93 -13.99 0.94 -23.32
C PHE A 93 -13.97 0.94 -24.84
N GLY A 94 -14.81 1.78 -25.50
CA GLY A 94 -14.78 2.00 -26.94
C GLY A 94 -13.50 2.66 -27.38
N TYR A 95 -13.12 3.74 -26.75
CA TYR A 95 -11.86 4.46 -27.05
C TYR A 95 -10.62 3.60 -26.79
N LEU A 96 -10.64 2.74 -25.79
CA LEU A 96 -9.58 1.75 -25.56
C LEU A 96 -9.51 0.75 -26.72
N ARG A 97 -10.66 0.15 -27.14
CA ARG A 97 -10.67 -0.83 -28.24
C ARG A 97 -10.12 -0.23 -29.52
N ASN A 98 -10.46 1.02 -29.80
CA ASN A 98 -10.00 1.75 -30.98
C ASN A 98 -8.56 2.28 -30.83
N ARG A 99 -7.89 2.03 -29.69
CA ARG A 99 -6.55 2.55 -29.38
C ARG A 99 -6.45 4.08 -29.36
N GLU A 100 -7.57 4.77 -29.17
CA GLU A 100 -7.62 6.23 -29.06
C GLU A 100 -7.15 6.73 -27.70
N VAL A 101 -7.26 5.88 -26.68
CA VAL A 101 -6.69 6.11 -25.34
C VAL A 101 -5.98 4.84 -24.86
N CYS A 102 -5.08 5.00 -23.88
CA CYS A 102 -4.40 3.86 -23.25
C CYS A 102 -4.72 3.78 -21.75
N ILE A 103 -4.39 2.64 -21.11
CA ILE A 103 -4.57 2.46 -19.66
C ILE A 103 -3.89 3.57 -18.85
N MET A 104 -2.70 4.02 -19.28
CA MET A 104 -1.98 5.10 -18.61
C MET A 104 -2.80 6.39 -18.62
N THR A 105 -3.34 6.77 -19.78
CA THR A 105 -4.21 7.96 -19.92
C THR A 105 -5.40 7.88 -18.98
N LEU A 106 -6.13 6.76 -18.97
CA LEU A 106 -7.29 6.56 -18.10
C LEU A 106 -6.92 6.62 -16.61
N ALA A 107 -5.81 6.01 -16.24
CA ALA A 107 -5.33 6.07 -14.86
C ALA A 107 -4.91 7.49 -14.43
N MET A 108 -4.45 8.30 -15.37
CA MET A 108 -4.05 9.68 -15.09
C MET A 108 -5.25 10.61 -14.92
N ILE A 109 -6.31 10.43 -15.72
CA ILE A 109 -7.48 11.30 -15.71
C ILE A 109 -8.55 10.89 -14.68
N GLU A 110 -8.51 9.68 -14.15
CA GLU A 110 -9.53 9.16 -13.21
C GLU A 110 -9.78 10.09 -12.04
N GLY A 111 -8.72 10.73 -11.52
CA GLY A 111 -8.81 11.62 -10.37
C GLY A 111 -9.26 13.06 -10.67
N ILE A 112 -9.39 13.44 -11.95
CA ILE A 112 -9.76 14.82 -12.36
C ILE A 112 -11.03 14.87 -13.19
N ILE A 113 -11.44 13.77 -13.81
CA ILE A 113 -12.64 13.71 -14.63
C ILE A 113 -13.90 13.73 -13.77
N THR A 114 -14.81 14.64 -14.09
CA THR A 114 -16.12 14.82 -13.47
C THR A 114 -17.18 14.89 -14.55
N ASP A 115 -18.44 14.81 -14.17
CA ASP A 115 -19.54 14.91 -15.14
C ASP A 115 -19.57 16.29 -15.83
N ASP A 116 -19.10 17.35 -15.14
CA ASP A 116 -19.07 18.71 -15.68
C ASP A 116 -17.95 18.93 -16.70
N ASN A 117 -16.82 18.23 -16.58
CA ASN A 117 -15.66 18.41 -17.47
C ASN A 117 -15.42 17.23 -18.40
N HIS A 118 -16.32 16.24 -18.39
CA HIS A 118 -16.18 15.00 -19.14
C HIS A 118 -15.91 15.20 -20.61
N ASP A 119 -16.78 15.96 -21.30
CA ASP A 119 -16.69 16.14 -22.76
C ASP A 119 -15.41 16.86 -23.19
N GLU A 120 -14.98 17.83 -22.40
CA GLU A 120 -13.71 18.53 -22.61
C GLU A 120 -12.53 17.59 -22.46
N ILE A 121 -12.48 16.82 -21.36
CA ILE A 121 -11.39 15.88 -21.10
C ILE A 121 -11.35 14.81 -22.18
N VAL A 122 -12.49 14.21 -22.55
CA VAL A 122 -12.55 13.20 -23.63
C VAL A 122 -11.98 13.75 -24.93
N LYS A 123 -12.41 14.95 -25.33
CA LYS A 123 -11.91 15.60 -26.55
C LYS A 123 -10.39 15.79 -26.55
N ARG A 124 -9.82 16.12 -25.38
CA ARG A 124 -8.39 16.44 -25.25
C ARG A 124 -7.49 15.21 -25.08
N VAL A 125 -8.02 14.07 -24.60
CA VAL A 125 -7.21 12.88 -24.34
C VAL A 125 -7.23 11.85 -25.48
N ARG A 126 -8.19 11.92 -26.39
CA ARG A 126 -8.25 11.02 -27.55
C ARG A 126 -7.08 11.28 -28.51
N GLY A 127 -6.26 10.25 -28.74
CA GLY A 127 -5.07 10.37 -29.55
C GLY A 127 -3.94 11.22 -28.94
N ALA A 128 -4.11 11.73 -27.74
CA ALA A 128 -3.13 12.59 -27.07
C ALA A 128 -1.87 11.82 -26.66
N SER A 129 -0.72 12.47 -26.81
CA SER A 129 0.52 11.95 -26.24
C SER A 129 0.50 12.01 -24.70
N ARG A 130 1.34 11.20 -24.06
CA ARG A 130 1.50 11.26 -22.60
C ARG A 130 1.81 12.67 -22.10
N ARG A 131 2.64 13.41 -22.82
CA ARG A 131 3.04 14.79 -22.48
C ARG A 131 1.86 15.75 -22.50
N ASP A 132 0.95 15.59 -23.46
CA ASP A 132 -0.24 16.43 -23.56
C ASP A 132 -1.22 16.14 -22.45
N VAL A 133 -1.38 14.87 -22.07
CA VAL A 133 -2.16 14.47 -20.89
C VAL A 133 -1.54 15.02 -19.59
N GLU A 134 -0.21 15.00 -19.45
CA GLU A 134 0.47 15.60 -18.29
C GLU A 134 0.26 17.12 -18.21
N ARG A 135 0.23 17.84 -19.35
CA ARG A 135 -0.12 19.26 -19.41
C ARG A 135 -1.57 19.51 -19.00
N LEU A 136 -2.50 18.71 -19.53
CA LEU A 136 -3.90 18.76 -19.12
C LEU A 136 -4.05 18.60 -17.62
N LEU A 137 -3.38 17.62 -17.02
CA LEU A 137 -3.41 17.39 -15.59
C LEU A 137 -2.89 18.57 -14.76
N ALA A 138 -1.89 19.29 -15.27
CA ALA A 138 -1.34 20.46 -14.58
C ALA A 138 -2.37 21.59 -14.43
N GLU A 139 -3.35 21.69 -15.33
CA GLU A 139 -4.43 22.69 -15.27
C GLU A 139 -5.43 22.40 -14.14
N TYR A 140 -5.61 21.11 -13.79
CA TYR A 140 -6.54 20.65 -12.76
C TYR A 140 -5.89 20.38 -11.40
N ARG A 141 -4.55 20.37 -11.34
CA ARG A 141 -3.81 20.14 -10.09
C ARG A 141 -3.52 21.43 -9.39
N THR A 142 -4.09 21.59 -8.21
CA THR A 142 -3.64 22.65 -7.28
C THR A 142 -2.22 22.34 -6.77
N PRO A 143 -1.41 23.34 -6.38
CA PRO A 143 -0.08 23.13 -5.77
C PRO A 143 -0.09 22.16 -4.59
N ALA A 144 -1.19 22.08 -3.86
CA ALA A 144 -1.39 21.13 -2.74
C ALA A 144 -1.43 19.65 -3.16
N ALA A 145 -1.48 19.34 -4.45
CA ALA A 145 -1.48 17.97 -4.98
C ALA A 145 -0.08 17.37 -5.19
N LEU A 146 0.97 18.01 -4.70
CA LEU A 146 2.30 17.39 -4.61
C LEU A 146 2.23 16.29 -3.55
N ARG A 147 2.08 15.04 -4.03
CA ARG A 147 1.98 13.87 -3.14
C ARG A 147 3.32 13.60 -2.48
N ASP A 148 3.26 13.26 -1.21
CA ASP A 148 4.40 12.70 -0.48
C ASP A 148 4.98 11.51 -1.23
N ARG A 149 6.30 11.42 -1.26
CA ARG A 149 7.03 10.34 -1.93
C ARG A 149 8.00 9.68 -0.99
N ILE A 150 7.91 8.37 -0.91
CA ILE A 150 8.89 7.54 -0.21
C ILE A 150 9.52 6.64 -1.27
N ARG A 151 10.85 6.71 -1.44
CA ARG A 151 11.60 5.89 -2.39
C ARG A 151 12.77 5.24 -1.68
N PHE A 152 12.94 3.95 -1.90
CA PHE A 152 14.18 3.26 -1.53
C PHE A 152 15.28 3.67 -2.51
N VAL A 153 16.44 4.06 -2.00
CA VAL A 153 17.61 4.43 -2.77
C VAL A 153 18.81 3.68 -2.21
N GLN A 154 19.60 3.09 -3.11
CA GLN A 154 20.88 2.54 -2.73
C GLN A 154 21.90 3.68 -2.75
N VAL A 155 22.48 3.96 -1.61
CA VAL A 155 23.56 4.93 -1.48
C VAL A 155 24.85 4.17 -1.26
N ALA A 156 25.83 4.36 -2.17
CA ALA A 156 27.16 3.86 -1.97
C ALA A 156 27.76 4.58 -0.76
N VAL A 157 28.09 3.84 0.30
CA VAL A 157 28.79 4.40 1.47
C VAL A 157 30.26 4.46 1.12
N PRO A 158 30.86 5.66 1.01
CA PRO A 158 32.31 5.78 0.85
C PRO A 158 32.96 5.16 2.09
N GLN A 159 33.72 4.09 1.92
CA GLN A 159 34.61 3.65 3.00
C GLN A 159 35.67 4.73 3.26
N PRO A 160 36.00 5.01 4.52
CA PRO A 160 37.12 5.87 4.82
C PRO A 160 38.35 5.26 4.13
N ARG A 161 38.88 5.95 3.14
CA ARG A 161 40.14 5.53 2.52
C ARG A 161 41.19 5.61 3.62
N ASN A 162 41.78 4.49 3.98
CA ASN A 162 43.07 4.47 4.65
C ASN A 162 44.06 5.04 3.64
N ILE A 163 44.30 6.34 3.73
CA ILE A 163 45.20 7.10 2.82
C ILE A 163 46.63 6.56 2.86
N ASP A 164 47.00 5.93 3.97
CA ASP A 164 48.39 5.48 4.19
C ASP A 164 48.78 4.22 3.40
N ALA A 165 47.85 3.35 3.00
CA ALA A 165 48.19 2.15 2.23
C ALA A 165 48.23 2.39 0.70
N ALA A 166 47.50 3.40 0.19
CA ALA A 166 47.41 3.66 -1.24
C ALA A 166 48.54 4.53 -1.80
N LEU A 167 49.29 5.21 -0.95
CA LEU A 167 50.43 6.05 -1.35
C LEU A 167 51.73 5.26 -1.54
N LEU A 168 51.79 4.02 -1.06
CA LEU A 168 53.03 3.21 -1.09
C LEU A 168 53.06 2.18 -2.22
N ASP A 169 51.94 1.87 -2.86
CA ASP A 169 51.93 0.89 -3.96
C ASP A 169 51.76 1.55 -5.34
N ARG A 170 52.93 1.92 -5.92
CA ARG A 170 53.02 2.41 -7.30
C ARG A 170 52.75 1.33 -8.36
N SER A 171 52.57 0.05 -7.96
CA SER A 171 52.34 -1.09 -8.86
C SER A 171 50.87 -1.52 -8.94
N ALA A 172 49.98 -0.88 -8.17
CA ALA A 172 48.55 -1.24 -8.20
C ALA A 172 47.96 -0.94 -9.59
N ARG A 173 47.59 -2.01 -10.33
CA ARG A 173 46.79 -1.94 -11.52
C ARG A 173 45.50 -1.11 -11.20
N ARG A 174 45.21 -0.17 -12.06
CA ARG A 174 43.90 0.54 -12.01
C ARG A 174 42.82 -0.52 -12.12
N ALA A 175 42.11 -0.77 -11.01
CA ALA A 175 40.94 -1.63 -11.01
C ALA A 175 39.88 -1.08 -11.97
N THR A 176 39.22 -1.96 -12.71
CA THR A 176 38.15 -1.58 -13.62
C THR A 176 36.94 -1.07 -12.85
N PRO A 177 36.07 -0.24 -13.47
CA PRO A 177 34.85 0.25 -12.82
C PRO A 177 33.93 -0.88 -12.31
N GLU A 178 34.02 -2.08 -12.88
CA GLU A 178 33.27 -3.27 -12.47
C GLU A 178 33.80 -3.88 -11.16
N GLU A 179 35.12 -3.95 -10.99
CA GLU A 179 35.77 -4.42 -9.76
C GLU A 179 35.52 -3.52 -8.55
N TRP A 180 35.17 -2.24 -8.78
CA TRP A 180 34.77 -1.30 -7.72
C TRP A 180 33.32 -1.46 -7.29
N ARG A 181 32.41 -1.90 -8.20
CA ARG A 181 30.99 -2.07 -7.87
C ARG A 181 30.75 -3.13 -6.81
N ASP A 182 31.54 -4.21 -6.84
CA ASP A 182 31.34 -5.35 -5.93
C ASP A 182 31.97 -5.16 -4.54
N LYS A 183 32.76 -4.09 -4.35
CA LYS A 183 33.48 -3.82 -3.10
C LYS A 183 32.91 -2.70 -2.23
N ILE A 184 31.92 -1.94 -2.73
CA ILE A 184 31.28 -0.88 -1.95
C ILE A 184 29.98 -1.44 -1.36
N PRO A 185 29.88 -1.63 -0.03
CA PRO A 185 28.63 -2.03 0.57
C PRO A 185 27.56 -0.95 0.28
N ALA A 186 26.52 -1.33 -0.44
CA ALA A 186 25.37 -0.46 -0.66
C ALA A 186 24.49 -0.48 0.58
N GLN A 187 24.28 0.66 1.21
CA GLN A 187 23.30 0.81 2.26
C GLN A 187 21.96 1.21 1.65
N GLU A 188 20.92 0.44 1.94
CA GLU A 188 19.57 0.85 1.59
C GLU A 188 19.15 2.03 2.47
N ASN A 189 18.90 3.17 1.82
CA ASN A 189 18.36 4.35 2.45
C ASN A 189 16.97 4.65 1.89
N VAL A 190 16.19 5.40 2.63
CA VAL A 190 14.85 5.84 2.22
C VAL A 190 14.86 7.33 1.98
N PHE A 191 14.56 7.74 0.77
CA PHE A 191 14.35 9.15 0.45
C PHE A 191 12.88 9.50 0.69
N VAL A 192 12.64 10.45 1.59
CA VAL A 192 11.30 10.96 1.93
C VAL A 192 11.19 12.40 1.43
N GLN A 193 10.17 12.67 0.66
CA GLN A 193 9.85 14.00 0.13
C GLN A 193 8.38 14.33 0.41
N PHE A 194 8.14 15.49 1.00
CA PHE A 194 6.81 16.04 1.21
C PHE A 194 6.85 17.57 1.08
N LEU A 195 5.70 18.17 0.86
CA LEU A 195 5.56 19.63 0.87
C LEU A 195 5.25 20.07 2.30
N ALA A 196 6.05 20.98 2.83
CA ALA A 196 5.84 21.58 4.14
C ALA A 196 5.33 23.02 3.98
N ASP A 197 4.42 23.42 4.86
CA ASP A 197 3.96 24.79 4.99
C ASP A 197 4.75 25.59 6.05
N ASP A 198 4.43 26.85 6.19
CA ASP A 198 5.10 27.74 7.15
C ASP A 198 4.85 27.32 8.61
N GLU A 199 3.70 26.73 8.90
CA GLU A 199 3.36 26.23 10.23
C GLU A 199 4.26 25.04 10.60
N PHE A 200 4.42 24.11 9.67
CA PHE A 200 5.35 22.98 9.84
C PHE A 200 6.78 23.47 10.14
N LEU A 201 7.26 24.45 9.38
CA LEU A 201 8.62 24.99 9.58
C LEU A 201 8.80 25.64 10.97
N LYS A 202 7.81 26.40 11.44
CA LYS A 202 7.82 26.99 12.79
C LYS A 202 7.89 25.92 13.87
N VAL A 203 6.97 24.96 13.82
CA VAL A 203 6.94 23.84 14.79
C VAL A 203 8.22 23.01 14.72
N PHE A 204 8.74 22.80 13.52
CA PHE A 204 10.01 22.07 13.33
C PHE A 204 11.19 22.76 14.03
N GLU A 205 11.34 24.08 13.86
CA GLU A 205 12.42 24.84 14.51
C GLU A 205 12.25 24.91 16.04
N GLU A 206 11.02 25.03 16.54
CA GLU A 206 10.73 24.97 17.97
C GLU A 206 11.13 23.60 18.56
N VAL A 207 10.70 22.50 17.93
CA VAL A 207 11.04 21.16 18.39
C VAL A 207 12.53 20.89 18.28
N ARG A 208 13.18 21.38 17.23
CA ARG A 208 14.63 21.31 17.08
C ARG A 208 15.34 21.99 18.22
N GLY A 209 14.89 23.18 18.62
CA GLY A 209 15.45 23.91 19.77
C GLY A 209 15.32 23.14 21.10
N LEU A 210 14.23 22.41 21.28
CA LEU A 210 13.99 21.61 22.49
C LEU A 210 14.82 20.31 22.56
N VAL A 211 15.08 19.69 21.42
CA VAL A 211 15.71 18.34 21.37
C VAL A 211 17.24 18.42 21.29
N THR A 212 17.77 19.43 20.61
CA THR A 212 19.20 19.41 20.25
C THR A 212 20.16 19.80 21.37
N GLY A 213 19.71 20.48 22.44
CA GLY A 213 20.57 20.85 23.57
C GLY A 213 21.92 21.45 23.18
N GLY A 214 22.04 22.02 21.97
CA GLY A 214 23.28 22.58 21.42
C GLY A 214 24.05 21.69 20.40
N ASN A 215 23.64 20.44 20.18
CA ASN A 215 24.30 19.58 19.18
C ASN A 215 23.62 19.71 17.81
N MET A 216 24.45 19.66 16.75
CA MET A 216 23.96 19.64 15.36
C MET A 216 23.29 18.31 15.06
N MET A 217 21.96 18.27 15.05
CA MET A 217 21.16 17.09 14.69
C MET A 217 20.67 17.23 13.25
N THR A 218 20.76 16.15 12.46
CA THR A 218 20.23 16.16 11.10
C THR A 218 18.69 16.18 11.11
N PHE A 219 18.07 16.64 10.01
CA PHE A 219 16.62 16.57 9.84
C PHE A 219 16.08 15.14 10.07
N ALA A 220 16.78 14.15 9.52
CA ALA A 220 16.38 12.75 9.64
C ALA A 220 16.43 12.26 11.10
N ASP A 221 17.46 12.63 11.85
CA ASP A 221 17.60 12.23 13.26
C ASP A 221 16.53 12.87 14.13
N LEU A 222 16.23 14.16 13.91
CA LEU A 222 15.16 14.85 14.62
C LEU A 222 13.81 14.21 14.33
N MET A 223 13.46 13.99 13.07
CA MET A 223 12.22 13.32 12.68
C MET A 223 12.13 11.91 13.27
N LYS A 224 13.23 11.16 13.25
CA LYS A 224 13.30 9.84 13.87
C LYS A 224 13.01 9.90 15.36
N THR A 225 13.61 10.85 16.08
CA THR A 225 13.41 11.04 17.52
C THR A 225 11.95 11.34 17.85
N VAL A 226 11.35 12.30 17.15
CA VAL A 226 9.94 12.68 17.34
C VAL A 226 9.00 11.52 17.02
N LEU A 227 9.21 10.82 15.90
CA LEU A 227 8.40 9.66 15.53
C LEU A 227 8.54 8.51 16.53
N MET A 228 9.75 8.26 17.05
CA MET A 228 9.95 7.24 18.09
C MET A 228 9.25 7.63 19.39
N GLU A 229 9.30 8.88 19.80
CA GLU A 229 8.58 9.35 20.98
C GLU A 229 7.06 9.22 20.82
N TYR A 230 6.52 9.66 19.66
CA TYR A 230 5.11 9.48 19.34
C TYR A 230 4.71 7.99 19.38
N ARG A 231 5.50 7.13 18.73
CA ARG A 231 5.29 5.67 18.77
C ARG A 231 5.27 5.15 20.20
N ASN A 232 6.25 5.53 21.00
CA ASN A 232 6.35 5.05 22.39
C ASN A 232 5.14 5.47 23.24
N ARG A 233 4.57 6.64 22.98
CA ARG A 233 3.36 7.11 23.70
C ARG A 233 2.09 6.43 23.20
N HIS A 234 1.95 6.19 21.91
CA HIS A 234 0.68 5.81 21.29
C HIS A 234 0.58 4.37 20.83
N CYS A 235 1.71 3.68 20.58
CA CYS A 235 1.70 2.29 20.13
C CYS A 235 1.13 1.37 21.22
N PRO A 236 0.10 0.54 20.92
CA PRO A 236 -0.48 -0.40 21.88
C PRO A 236 0.54 -1.39 22.45
N ALA A 237 1.49 -1.88 21.64
CA ALA A 237 2.55 -2.76 22.09
C ALA A 237 3.44 -2.08 23.14
N ALA A 238 3.89 -0.85 22.89
CA ALA A 238 4.69 -0.10 23.86
C ALA A 238 3.92 0.26 25.13
N LYS A 239 2.60 0.47 25.03
CA LYS A 239 1.73 0.65 26.20
C LYS A 239 1.60 -0.63 27.00
N HIS A 240 1.43 -1.76 26.33
CA HIS A 240 1.36 -3.08 26.96
C HIS A 240 2.64 -3.41 27.73
N GLU A 241 3.81 -3.24 27.11
CA GLU A 241 5.11 -3.43 27.76
C GLU A 241 5.28 -2.57 29.02
N ARG A 242 4.91 -1.27 28.95
CA ARG A 242 4.97 -0.38 30.13
C ARG A 242 4.00 -0.79 31.23
N ARG A 243 2.81 -1.31 30.89
CA ARG A 243 1.87 -1.84 31.90
C ARG A 243 2.41 -3.12 32.52
N ALA A 244 2.99 -4.02 31.71
CA ALA A 244 3.60 -5.25 32.22
C ALA A 244 4.76 -4.95 33.18
N ALA A 245 5.64 -4.01 32.83
CA ALA A 245 6.73 -3.58 33.70
C ALA A 245 6.24 -3.00 35.05
N ARG A 246 5.15 -2.22 35.04
CA ARG A 246 4.54 -1.68 36.27
C ARG A 246 3.86 -2.76 37.12
N LYS A 247 3.23 -3.76 36.48
CA LYS A 247 2.60 -4.89 37.19
C LYS A 247 3.63 -5.78 37.89
N GLY A 248 4.79 -6.01 37.26
CA GLY A 248 5.90 -6.74 37.89
C GLY A 248 6.43 -6.08 39.16
N ALA A 249 6.26 -4.74 39.31
CA ALA A 249 6.64 -4.00 40.50
C ALA A 249 5.58 -4.01 41.62
N ASN A 250 4.27 -4.24 41.30
CA ASN A 250 3.15 -4.05 42.25
C ASN A 250 2.31 -5.31 42.52
N GLY A 251 2.72 -6.50 42.06
CA GLY A 251 1.99 -7.76 42.27
C GLY A 251 0.75 -7.98 41.39
N PRO A 252 0.11 -9.14 41.46
CA PRO A 252 -1.00 -9.51 40.58
C PRO A 252 -2.25 -8.71 40.90
N ASP A 253 -2.62 -7.81 39.99
CA ASP A 253 -3.90 -7.11 40.04
C ASP A 253 -4.98 -8.00 39.41
N SER A 254 -5.78 -8.63 40.28
CA SER A 254 -6.85 -9.58 39.94
C SER A 254 -8.16 -8.89 39.50
N HIS A 255 -8.09 -7.66 39.04
CA HIS A 255 -9.29 -6.96 38.60
C HIS A 255 -9.80 -7.51 37.26
N ARG A 256 -10.85 -8.35 37.40
CA ARG A 256 -11.75 -8.66 36.29
C ARG A 256 -12.28 -7.33 35.76
N TRP A 257 -11.94 -7.00 34.48
CA TRP A 257 -12.32 -5.74 33.88
C TRP A 257 -13.84 -5.70 33.58
N GLU A 258 -14.65 -5.44 34.60
CA GLU A 258 -16.06 -5.12 34.43
C GLU A 258 -16.18 -3.65 34.03
N CYS A 259 -16.27 -3.38 32.74
CA CYS A 259 -16.60 -2.05 32.27
C CYS A 259 -18.10 -1.80 32.43
N LYS A 260 -18.44 -1.00 33.41
CA LYS A 260 -19.80 -0.49 33.60
C LYS A 260 -19.84 0.98 33.15
N ASN A 261 -20.94 1.40 32.51
CA ASN A 261 -21.20 2.81 32.25
C ASN A 261 -21.55 3.53 33.56
N ALA A 262 -21.78 4.85 33.50
CA ALA A 262 -22.17 5.65 34.66
C ALA A 262 -23.46 5.15 35.35
N GLN A 263 -24.26 4.36 34.66
CA GLN A 263 -25.52 3.76 35.14
C GLN A 263 -25.33 2.33 35.66
N GLY A 264 -24.08 1.82 35.71
CA GLY A 264 -23.79 0.45 36.21
C GLY A 264 -24.06 -0.67 35.20
N GLU A 265 -24.45 -0.34 33.96
CA GLU A 265 -24.68 -1.33 32.90
C GLU A 265 -23.38 -1.67 32.16
N PRO A 266 -23.31 -2.86 31.51
CA PRO A 266 -22.16 -3.24 30.69
C PRO A 266 -21.89 -2.22 29.59
N SER A 267 -20.70 -1.63 29.59
CA SER A 267 -20.28 -0.66 28.58
C SER A 267 -19.75 -1.40 27.33
N ARG A 268 -20.05 -0.86 26.13
CA ARG A 268 -19.44 -1.32 24.87
C ARG A 268 -17.95 -0.98 24.75
N HIS A 269 -17.43 -0.15 25.65
CA HIS A 269 -16.04 0.27 25.62
C HIS A 269 -15.13 -0.86 26.07
N VAL A 270 -14.27 -1.33 25.17
CA VAL A 270 -13.22 -2.31 25.50
C VAL A 270 -12.10 -1.59 26.26
N PRO A 271 -11.70 -2.07 27.46
CA PRO A 271 -10.62 -1.48 28.23
C PRO A 271 -9.32 -1.37 27.44
N ASP A 272 -8.58 -0.27 27.60
CA ASP A 272 -7.33 -0.05 26.90
C ASP A 272 -6.31 -1.16 27.14
N GLY A 273 -6.26 -1.73 28.35
CA GLY A 273 -5.37 -2.84 28.67
C GLY A 273 -5.67 -4.08 27.84
N VAL A 274 -6.93 -4.40 27.67
CA VAL A 274 -7.38 -5.54 26.84
C VAL A 274 -7.14 -5.27 25.36
N ARG A 275 -7.39 -4.03 24.91
CA ARG A 275 -7.09 -3.63 23.53
C ARG A 275 -5.61 -3.77 23.18
N ASP A 276 -4.73 -3.33 24.09
CA ASP A 276 -3.28 -3.44 23.91
C ASP A 276 -2.82 -4.92 23.93
N GLU A 277 -3.40 -5.75 24.81
CA GLU A 277 -3.15 -7.19 24.86
C GLU A 277 -3.53 -7.89 23.55
N VAL A 278 -4.75 -7.64 23.05
CA VAL A 278 -5.22 -8.18 21.76
C VAL A 278 -4.34 -7.71 20.61
N PHE A 279 -3.89 -6.44 20.63
CA PHE A 279 -3.00 -5.92 19.60
C PHE A 279 -1.66 -6.66 19.59
N VAL A 280 -1.08 -6.94 20.75
CA VAL A 280 0.20 -7.68 20.86
C VAL A 280 0.00 -9.13 20.43
N ARG A 281 -1.03 -9.82 20.96
CA ARG A 281 -1.34 -11.21 20.60
C ARG A 281 -1.50 -11.40 19.10
N ASP A 282 -2.21 -10.49 18.43
CA ASP A 282 -2.51 -10.56 17.02
C ASP A 282 -1.38 -9.99 16.13
N ALA A 283 -0.28 -9.55 16.76
CA ALA A 283 0.90 -8.97 16.12
C ALA A 283 0.59 -7.69 15.29
N GLY A 284 -0.36 -6.86 15.76
CA GLY A 284 -0.76 -5.63 15.07
C GLY A 284 -1.23 -5.85 13.64
N ARG A 285 -1.91 -6.97 13.37
CA ARG A 285 -2.29 -7.40 12.03
C ARG A 285 -3.65 -8.08 12.02
N CYS A 286 -4.43 -7.85 10.96
CA CYS A 286 -5.72 -8.50 10.77
C CYS A 286 -5.62 -10.03 10.94
N THR A 287 -6.54 -10.60 11.71
CA THR A 287 -6.57 -12.05 12.02
C THR A 287 -7.42 -12.86 11.05
N PHE A 288 -8.12 -12.20 10.12
CA PHE A 288 -8.96 -12.91 9.15
C PHE A 288 -8.14 -13.89 8.31
N VAL A 289 -8.62 -15.13 8.22
CA VAL A 289 -8.06 -16.18 7.36
C VAL A 289 -9.11 -16.50 6.28
N GLY A 290 -8.71 -16.42 5.03
CA GLY A 290 -9.56 -16.78 3.90
C GLY A 290 -9.80 -18.30 3.84
N TRP A 291 -10.80 -18.73 3.08
CA TRP A 291 -11.11 -20.15 2.89
C TRP A 291 -9.94 -20.95 2.27
N ASN A 292 -9.00 -20.27 1.63
CA ASN A 292 -7.77 -20.85 1.09
C ASN A 292 -6.62 -20.92 2.11
N GLY A 293 -6.86 -20.68 3.39
CA GLY A 293 -5.87 -20.67 4.47
C GLY A 293 -4.96 -19.44 4.52
N VAL A 294 -5.15 -18.45 3.64
CA VAL A 294 -4.32 -17.24 3.61
C VAL A 294 -4.79 -16.23 4.66
N ARG A 295 -3.91 -15.91 5.62
CA ARG A 295 -4.16 -14.83 6.59
C ARG A 295 -4.00 -13.46 5.92
N CYS A 296 -4.92 -12.54 6.21
CA CYS A 296 -4.83 -11.14 5.79
C CYS A 296 -3.57 -10.47 6.37
N GLN A 297 -2.85 -9.72 5.54
CA GLN A 297 -1.60 -9.04 5.92
C GLN A 297 -1.80 -7.55 6.24
N CYS A 298 -3.05 -7.08 6.31
CA CYS A 298 -3.34 -5.68 6.56
C CYS A 298 -2.98 -5.28 7.99
N THR A 299 -2.22 -4.19 8.12
CA THR A 299 -1.79 -3.59 9.39
C THR A 299 -2.38 -2.19 9.59
N ARG A 300 -3.24 -1.73 8.68
CA ARG A 300 -3.88 -0.40 8.71
C ARG A 300 -5.36 -0.52 9.01
N ASP A 301 -5.93 0.54 9.59
CA ASP A 301 -7.35 0.59 9.96
C ASP A 301 -7.79 -0.67 10.72
N LEU A 302 -6.97 -1.05 11.71
CA LEU A 302 -7.26 -2.20 12.56
C LEU A 302 -8.29 -1.81 13.63
N GLN A 303 -9.33 -2.63 13.72
CA GLN A 303 -10.44 -2.46 14.65
C GLN A 303 -10.55 -3.69 15.53
N ILE A 304 -10.91 -3.48 16.80
CA ILE A 304 -11.26 -4.58 17.71
C ILE A 304 -12.65 -5.08 17.34
N ASP A 305 -12.75 -6.36 17.09
CA ASP A 305 -14.00 -7.07 16.80
C ASP A 305 -14.27 -8.12 17.88
N HIS A 306 -15.54 -8.25 18.29
CA HIS A 306 -15.99 -9.29 19.19
C HIS A 306 -16.32 -10.56 18.39
N ILE A 307 -15.67 -11.68 18.68
CA ILE A 307 -15.95 -12.98 18.06
C ILE A 307 -17.41 -13.37 18.32
N ARG A 308 -17.86 -13.32 19.58
CA ARG A 308 -19.27 -13.31 19.96
C ARG A 308 -19.68 -11.85 20.16
N PRO A 309 -20.63 -11.32 19.36
CA PRO A 309 -21.01 -9.92 19.45
C PRO A 309 -21.42 -9.49 20.84
N PHE A 310 -21.02 -8.27 21.25
CA PHE A 310 -21.41 -7.71 22.54
C PHE A 310 -22.93 -7.68 22.76
N ALA A 311 -23.69 -7.32 21.71
CA ALA A 311 -25.15 -7.33 21.73
C ALA A 311 -25.77 -8.74 21.91
N ALA A 312 -24.98 -9.79 21.67
CA ALA A 312 -25.35 -11.19 21.92
C ALA A 312 -24.74 -11.75 23.23
N GLY A 313 -24.33 -10.86 24.14
CA GLY A 313 -23.75 -11.23 25.42
C GLY A 313 -22.28 -11.63 25.38
N GLY A 314 -21.55 -11.17 24.35
CA GLY A 314 -20.08 -11.33 24.28
C GLY A 314 -19.37 -10.49 25.33
N THR A 315 -18.29 -11.01 25.91
CA THR A 315 -17.46 -10.35 26.92
C THR A 315 -16.34 -9.55 26.31
N HIS A 316 -15.70 -8.67 27.10
CA HIS A 316 -14.47 -7.95 26.72
C HIS A 316 -13.19 -8.73 27.03
N ASP A 317 -13.29 -10.02 27.33
CA ASP A 317 -12.12 -10.86 27.49
C ASP A 317 -11.30 -10.92 26.21
N ALA A 318 -9.97 -10.91 26.35
CA ALA A 318 -9.08 -10.95 25.18
C ALA A 318 -9.36 -12.16 24.27
N SER A 319 -9.80 -13.29 24.84
CA SER A 319 -10.17 -14.50 24.10
C SER A 319 -11.40 -14.33 23.19
N ASN A 320 -12.32 -13.40 23.54
CA ASN A 320 -13.49 -13.08 22.73
C ASN A 320 -13.25 -11.91 21.75
N LEU A 321 -12.06 -11.35 21.73
CA LEU A 321 -11.70 -10.19 20.92
C LEU A 321 -10.64 -10.57 19.87
N ARG A 322 -10.65 -9.89 18.75
CA ARG A 322 -9.66 -10.04 17.67
C ARG A 322 -9.44 -8.74 16.91
N LEU A 323 -8.30 -8.64 16.23
CA LEU A 323 -8.04 -7.54 15.30
C LEU A 323 -8.54 -7.88 13.89
N LEU A 324 -9.37 -7.01 13.34
CA LEU A 324 -9.74 -7.05 11.94
C LEU A 324 -9.42 -5.70 11.27
N CYS A 325 -9.01 -5.71 9.99
CA CYS A 325 -8.99 -4.48 9.21
C CYS A 325 -10.42 -4.06 8.86
N GLY A 326 -10.65 -2.77 8.57
CA GLY A 326 -11.99 -2.25 8.33
C GLY A 326 -12.78 -3.02 7.27
N ALA A 327 -12.09 -3.57 6.23
CA ALA A 327 -12.75 -4.39 5.20
C ALA A 327 -13.25 -5.73 5.76
N HIS A 328 -12.42 -6.45 6.53
CA HIS A 328 -12.80 -7.73 7.12
C HIS A 328 -13.72 -7.58 8.34
N ASN A 329 -13.62 -6.48 9.06
CA ASN A 329 -14.59 -6.16 10.12
C ASN A 329 -16.00 -5.99 9.55
N ARG A 330 -16.12 -5.25 8.43
CA ARG A 330 -17.40 -5.13 7.71
C ARG A 330 -17.90 -6.47 7.22
N LEU A 331 -17.04 -7.31 6.63
CA LEU A 331 -17.42 -8.65 6.19
C LEU A 331 -17.90 -9.52 7.37
N ALA A 332 -17.23 -9.47 8.52
CA ALA A 332 -17.65 -10.19 9.73
C ALA A 332 -19.02 -9.72 10.22
N ALA A 333 -19.24 -8.41 10.27
CA ALA A 333 -20.55 -7.82 10.63
C ALA A 333 -21.67 -8.22 9.66
N GLU A 334 -21.40 -8.22 8.33
CA GLU A 334 -22.36 -8.72 7.32
C GLU A 334 -22.76 -10.17 7.55
N ARG A 335 -21.79 -11.02 7.90
CA ARG A 335 -22.03 -12.45 8.15
C ARG A 335 -22.86 -12.67 9.42
N THR A 336 -22.62 -11.87 10.43
CA THR A 336 -23.25 -12.03 11.76
C THR A 336 -24.63 -11.38 11.82
N LEU A 337 -24.76 -10.15 11.29
CA LEU A 337 -25.98 -9.34 11.41
C LEU A 337 -26.83 -9.31 10.14
N GLY A 338 -26.25 -9.75 9.03
CA GLY A 338 -26.88 -9.72 7.71
C GLY A 338 -26.66 -8.40 6.96
N LYS A 339 -26.52 -8.50 5.63
CA LYS A 339 -26.27 -7.35 4.73
C LYS A 339 -27.31 -6.24 4.86
N ARG A 340 -28.57 -6.60 5.04
CA ARG A 340 -29.69 -5.67 5.12
C ARG A 340 -29.61 -4.75 6.34
N VAL A 341 -29.18 -5.32 7.48
CA VAL A 341 -28.99 -4.57 8.74
C VAL A 341 -27.79 -3.64 8.65
N MET A 342 -26.73 -4.06 7.97
CA MET A 342 -25.49 -3.30 7.89
C MET A 342 -25.51 -2.19 6.81
N GLN A 343 -26.37 -2.27 5.81
CA GLN A 343 -26.43 -1.34 4.69
C GLN A 343 -26.55 0.15 5.07
N PRO A 344 -27.34 0.57 6.08
CA PRO A 344 -27.44 1.97 6.48
C PRO A 344 -26.13 2.55 7.06
N TYR A 345 -25.30 1.71 7.65
CA TYR A 345 -24.04 2.13 8.29
C TYR A 345 -22.89 2.34 7.29
N TRP A 346 -23.04 1.94 6.04
CA TRP A 346 -21.99 2.02 5.00
C TRP A 346 -22.16 3.15 4.02
N ARG A 347 -23.32 3.80 4.01
CA ARG A 347 -23.61 4.95 3.12
C ARG A 347 -23.00 6.27 3.59
N LYS A 348 -22.33 6.29 4.73
CA LYS A 348 -21.76 7.52 5.35
C LYS A 348 -20.23 7.64 5.26
N GLN A 349 -19.59 6.87 4.37
CA GLN A 349 -18.13 6.97 4.14
C GLN A 349 -17.81 7.20 2.67
#